data_603c4141c6d6e1cf4da5e25e4f9e620b
#
_entry.id   603c4141c6d6e1cf4da5e25e4f9e620b
#
_cell.length_a   1.000
_cell.length_b   1.000
_cell.length_c   1.000
_cell.angle_alpha   90.00
_cell.angle_beta   90.00
_cell.angle_gamma   90.00
#
_symmetry.space_group_name_H-M   'P 1'
#
loop_
_entity.id
_entity.type
_entity.pdbx_description
1 polymer ?
#
loop_
_entity_poly.entity_id
_entity_poly.type
_entity_poly.pdbx_seq_one_letter_code
_entity_poly.pdbx_strand_id
1 'polypeptide(L)'
;SMMSGWYRSQMTQVCEHYGIPSNLPFGELDDDGKDILLNGSGSTTINFQFTSDKGSSYNMTRPWEGVFARIRRTYTETSSDRTRSRLASYMTDEHCTDCNGRKLNKAVSGVTVGNVTLPDFSSCSVIEALAVVQNWRLGRVDETWDKLERDVPDTEIVNSAKHLDERNLFIGKEIIKEIEAR
;
A
#
# COMPACT_ATOMS: atom_id res chain seq x y z
N SER A 1 16.93 -2.29 23.51
CA SER A 1 17.06 -3.46 22.63
C SER A 1 15.68 -3.84 22.10
N MET A 2 15.55 -3.93 20.78
CA MET A 2 14.28 -4.27 20.11
C MET A 2 13.88 -5.73 20.27
N MET A 3 14.80 -6.60 20.58
CA MET A 3 14.54 -8.02 20.81
C MET A 3 14.61 -8.33 22.29
N SER A 4 13.53 -8.91 22.83
CA SER A 4 13.60 -9.54 24.14
C SER A 4 14.67 -10.63 24.14
N GLY A 5 15.32 -10.89 25.25
CA GLY A 5 16.32 -11.96 25.35
C GLY A 5 15.77 -13.31 24.86
N TRP A 6 14.49 -13.54 25.10
CA TRP A 6 13.76 -14.72 24.65
C TRP A 6 13.71 -14.87 23.12
N TYR A 7 13.42 -13.77 22.38
CA TYR A 7 13.38 -13.83 20.90
C TYR A 7 14.77 -14.02 20.29
N ARG A 8 15.78 -13.39 20.91
CA ARG A 8 17.19 -13.59 20.49
C ARG A 8 17.58 -15.06 20.64
N SER A 9 17.26 -15.68 21.78
CA SER A 9 17.51 -17.10 22.03
C SER A 9 16.81 -17.99 21.00
N GLN A 10 15.56 -17.70 20.63
CA GLN A 10 14.88 -18.44 19.55
C GLN A 10 15.62 -18.33 18.23
N MET A 11 16.00 -17.11 17.82
CA MET A 11 16.71 -16.89 16.55
C MET A 11 18.04 -17.64 16.52
N THR A 12 18.79 -17.65 17.63
CA THR A 12 20.02 -18.44 17.73
C THR A 12 19.75 -19.93 17.51
N GLN A 13 18.73 -20.48 18.15
CA GLN A 13 18.36 -21.90 18.02
C GLN A 13 17.86 -22.24 16.61
N VAL A 14 17.22 -21.32 15.91
CA VAL A 14 16.86 -21.47 14.48
C VAL A 14 18.13 -21.56 13.65
N CYS A 15 19.09 -20.67 13.87
CA CYS A 15 20.38 -20.71 13.17
C CYS A 15 21.10 -22.03 13.41
N GLU A 16 21.14 -22.53 14.64
CA GLU A 16 21.73 -23.80 15.00
C GLU A 16 21.02 -24.98 14.31
N HIS A 17 19.69 -24.98 14.32
CA HIS A 17 18.89 -26.05 13.71
C HIS A 17 19.09 -26.20 12.20
N TYR A 18 19.24 -25.07 11.50
CA TYR A 18 19.42 -25.05 10.04
C TYR A 18 20.88 -24.89 9.59
N GLY A 19 21.83 -24.84 10.53
CA GLY A 19 23.24 -24.65 10.20
C GLY A 19 23.57 -23.27 9.64
N ILE A 20 22.73 -22.25 9.94
CA ILE A 20 22.93 -20.88 9.48
C ILE A 20 24.04 -20.22 10.30
N PRO A 21 25.13 -19.72 9.67
CA PRO A 21 26.24 -19.10 10.39
C PRO A 21 25.81 -17.82 11.13
N SER A 22 25.75 -17.87 12.46
CA SER A 22 25.35 -16.72 13.28
C SER A 22 26.38 -15.62 13.41
N ASN A 23 27.62 -15.89 12.98
CA ASN A 23 28.75 -14.97 13.01
C ASN A 23 28.93 -14.15 11.73
N LEU A 24 28.17 -14.43 10.68
CA LEU A 24 28.20 -13.69 9.43
C LEU A 24 27.15 -12.55 9.43
N PRO A 25 27.43 -11.43 8.74
CA PRO A 25 26.43 -10.43 8.43
C PRO A 25 25.27 -11.03 7.64
N PHE A 26 24.04 -10.57 7.87
CA PHE A 26 22.84 -11.07 7.19
C PHE A 26 22.98 -11.06 5.64
N GLY A 27 23.62 -10.03 5.08
CA GLY A 27 23.84 -9.92 3.64
C GLY A 27 24.70 -11.03 3.03
N GLU A 28 25.58 -11.64 3.83
CA GLU A 28 26.51 -12.71 3.43
C GLU A 28 25.96 -14.13 3.62
N LEU A 29 24.78 -14.24 4.23
CA LEU A 29 24.09 -15.53 4.34
C LEU A 29 23.61 -15.99 2.96
N ASP A 30 23.47 -17.31 2.80
CA ASP A 30 22.82 -17.90 1.64
C ASP A 30 21.33 -17.53 1.56
N ASP A 31 20.71 -17.74 0.41
CA ASP A 31 19.32 -17.33 0.20
C ASP A 31 18.35 -18.20 1.00
N ASP A 32 18.65 -19.46 1.23
CA ASP A 32 17.83 -20.37 2.04
C ASP A 32 17.83 -19.93 3.51
N GLY A 33 19.00 -19.60 4.05
CA GLY A 33 19.14 -19.07 5.42
C GLY A 33 18.42 -17.75 5.60
N LYS A 34 18.52 -16.84 4.62
CA LYS A 34 17.77 -15.57 4.61
C LYS A 34 16.26 -15.80 4.60
N ASP A 35 15.79 -16.71 3.75
CA ASP A 35 14.37 -17.03 3.64
C ASP A 35 13.80 -17.60 4.94
N ILE A 36 14.49 -18.58 5.53
CA ILE A 36 14.10 -19.15 6.82
C ILE A 36 14.02 -18.09 7.92
N LEU A 37 15.01 -17.22 8.01
CA LEU A 37 15.03 -16.17 9.04
C LEU A 37 13.90 -15.16 8.85
N LEU A 38 13.63 -14.74 7.61
CA LEU A 38 12.65 -13.71 7.30
C LEU A 38 11.21 -14.25 7.24
N ASN A 39 11.00 -15.37 6.52
CA ASN A 39 9.68 -15.89 6.21
C ASN A 39 9.23 -17.06 7.11
N GLY A 40 10.21 -17.67 7.82
CA GLY A 40 9.90 -18.74 8.75
C GLY A 40 10.22 -20.14 8.24
N SER A 41 9.99 -21.16 9.09
CA SER A 41 10.29 -22.57 8.81
C SER A 41 9.13 -23.33 8.16
N GLY A 42 8.06 -22.62 7.71
CA GLY A 42 6.87 -23.26 7.17
C GLY A 42 6.22 -24.21 8.18
N SER A 43 6.05 -25.46 7.80
CA SER A 43 5.49 -26.51 8.66
C SER A 43 6.53 -27.22 9.55
N THR A 44 7.83 -26.95 9.35
CA THR A 44 8.90 -27.60 10.10
C THR A 44 8.93 -27.06 11.53
N THR A 45 8.75 -27.96 12.50
CA THR A 45 8.76 -27.62 13.91
C THR A 45 10.18 -27.70 14.49
N ILE A 46 10.51 -26.74 15.34
CA ILE A 46 11.78 -26.64 16.06
C ILE A 46 11.50 -26.77 17.55
N ASN A 47 12.32 -27.54 18.24
CA ASN A 47 12.23 -27.67 19.69
C ASN A 47 13.09 -26.58 20.35
N PHE A 48 12.44 -25.52 20.81
CA PHE A 48 13.08 -24.40 21.50
C PHE A 48 13.27 -24.70 22.98
N GLN A 49 14.46 -24.46 23.47
CA GLN A 49 14.81 -24.64 24.88
C GLN A 49 15.11 -23.28 25.50
N PHE A 50 14.49 -23.01 26.62
CA PHE A 50 14.68 -21.78 27.37
C PHE A 50 15.06 -22.11 28.79
N THR A 51 16.09 -21.46 29.28
CA THR A 51 16.49 -21.53 30.69
C THR A 51 16.35 -20.15 31.30
N SER A 52 15.56 -20.04 32.36
CA SER A 52 15.42 -18.78 33.09
C SER A 52 16.67 -18.55 33.98
N ASP A 53 16.90 -17.28 34.34
CA ASP A 53 17.97 -16.91 35.27
C ASP A 53 17.88 -17.61 36.62
N LYS A 54 16.72 -18.18 36.96
CA LYS A 54 16.44 -18.95 38.18
C LYS A 54 16.64 -20.46 38.00
N GLY A 55 17.17 -20.91 36.83
CA GLY A 55 17.44 -22.31 36.56
C GLY A 55 16.28 -23.18 36.12
N SER A 56 15.06 -22.59 35.92
CA SER A 56 13.94 -23.34 35.40
C SER A 56 14.08 -23.48 33.88
N SER A 57 13.95 -24.71 33.36
CA SER A 57 13.97 -25.01 31.92
C SER A 57 12.56 -25.15 31.40
N TYR A 58 12.29 -24.60 30.22
CA TYR A 58 11.02 -24.72 29.50
C TYR A 58 11.32 -25.08 28.05
N ASN A 59 10.65 -26.12 27.56
CA ASN A 59 10.76 -26.58 26.18
C ASN A 59 9.46 -26.29 25.44
N MET A 60 9.56 -25.80 24.21
CA MET A 60 8.42 -25.54 23.34
C MET A 60 8.72 -25.95 21.92
N THR A 61 7.88 -26.84 21.36
CA THR A 61 7.99 -27.28 19.95
C THR A 61 6.98 -26.54 19.12
N ARG A 62 7.47 -25.74 18.16
CA ARG A 62 6.64 -25.00 17.20
C ARG A 62 7.44 -24.63 15.96
N PRO A 63 6.77 -24.28 14.84
CA PRO A 63 7.46 -23.66 13.73
C PRO A 63 8.06 -22.30 14.10
N TRP A 64 9.12 -21.93 13.42
CA TRP A 64 9.62 -20.55 13.44
C TRP A 64 8.75 -19.66 12.57
N GLU A 65 8.17 -18.60 13.14
CA GLU A 65 7.23 -17.73 12.42
C GLU A 65 7.88 -16.78 11.40
N GLY A 66 9.20 -16.58 11.49
CA GLY A 66 9.91 -15.58 10.71
C GLY A 66 9.81 -14.16 11.26
N VAL A 67 10.74 -13.32 10.83
CA VAL A 67 10.81 -11.92 11.26
C VAL A 67 9.63 -11.12 10.70
N PHE A 68 9.27 -11.32 9.43
CA PHE A 68 8.18 -10.57 8.79
C PHE A 68 6.81 -10.86 9.41
N ALA A 69 6.47 -12.13 9.61
CA ALA A 69 5.21 -12.50 10.25
C ALA A 69 5.11 -11.93 11.66
N ARG A 70 6.22 -11.99 12.42
CA ARG A 70 6.28 -11.40 13.76
C ARG A 70 6.08 -9.89 13.76
N ILE A 71 6.77 -9.16 12.86
CA ILE A 71 6.61 -7.70 12.75
C ILE A 71 5.16 -7.36 12.44
N ARG A 72 4.56 -8.02 11.44
CA ARG A 72 3.17 -7.82 11.04
C ARG A 72 2.19 -8.09 12.19
N ARG A 73 2.34 -9.22 12.85
CA ARG A 73 1.51 -9.58 14.01
C ARG A 73 1.65 -8.56 15.14
N THR A 74 2.89 -8.22 15.51
CA THR A 74 3.12 -7.25 16.59
C THR A 74 2.58 -5.87 16.25
N TYR A 75 2.68 -5.44 14.99
CA TYR A 75 2.10 -4.17 14.51
C TYR A 75 0.59 -4.13 14.65
N THR A 76 -0.08 -5.24 14.34
CA THR A 76 -1.55 -5.34 14.42
C THR A 76 -2.05 -5.45 15.87
N GLU A 77 -1.36 -6.23 16.70
CA GLU A 77 -1.82 -6.57 18.06
C GLU A 77 -1.40 -5.55 19.13
N THR A 78 -0.37 -4.72 18.86
CA THR A 78 0.15 -3.80 19.88
C THR A 78 -0.83 -2.67 20.20
N SER A 79 -1.05 -2.42 21.50
CA SER A 79 -1.77 -1.25 22.00
C SER A 79 -0.86 -0.02 22.17
N SER A 80 0.46 -0.16 22.00
CA SER A 80 1.44 0.90 22.18
C SER A 80 1.69 1.65 20.87
N ASP A 81 1.30 2.92 20.79
CA ASP A 81 1.55 3.79 19.62
C ASP A 81 3.04 3.95 19.32
N ARG A 82 3.88 4.01 20.36
CA ARG A 82 5.34 4.06 20.20
C ARG A 82 5.88 2.81 19.53
N THR A 83 5.37 1.63 19.90
CA THR A 83 5.78 0.36 19.28
C THR A 83 5.29 0.29 17.85
N ARG A 84 4.04 0.70 17.60
CA ARG A 84 3.44 0.74 16.26
C ARG A 84 4.23 1.67 15.33
N SER A 85 4.52 2.90 15.74
CA SER A 85 5.30 3.86 14.96
C SER A 85 6.70 3.34 14.62
N ARG A 86 7.36 2.67 15.57
CA ARG A 86 8.67 2.06 15.33
C ARG A 86 8.60 0.90 14.34
N LEU A 87 7.57 0.07 14.39
CA LEU A 87 7.41 -1.04 13.44
C LEU A 87 7.01 -0.53 12.05
N ALA A 88 6.21 0.54 11.97
CA ALA A 88 5.85 1.20 10.72
C ALA A 88 7.09 1.68 9.93
N SER A 89 8.18 2.05 10.61
CA SER A 89 9.42 2.45 9.92
C SER A 89 10.12 1.32 9.14
N TYR A 90 9.71 0.08 9.32
CA TYR A 90 10.16 -1.07 8.53
C TYR A 90 9.18 -1.46 7.43
N MET A 91 8.10 -0.70 7.25
CA MET A 91 7.07 -0.94 6.25
C MET A 91 7.10 0.17 5.21
N THR A 92 6.71 -0.18 4.00
CA THR A 92 6.54 0.77 2.90
C THR A 92 5.08 0.73 2.47
N ASP A 93 4.53 1.88 2.13
CA ASP A 93 3.19 1.94 1.55
C ASP A 93 3.24 1.41 0.12
N GLU A 94 2.39 0.45 -0.18
CA GLU A 94 2.22 -0.11 -1.51
C GLU A 94 0.81 0.12 -2.02
N HIS A 95 0.67 0.24 -3.32
CA HIS A 95 -0.64 0.30 -3.93
C HIS A 95 -1.40 -1.01 -3.72
N CYS A 96 -2.67 -0.88 -3.35
CA CYS A 96 -3.56 -2.04 -3.21
C CYS A 96 -3.64 -2.80 -4.55
N THR A 97 -3.34 -4.09 -4.53
CA THR A 97 -3.36 -4.96 -5.73
C THR A 97 -4.75 -5.10 -6.35
N ASP A 98 -5.82 -4.99 -5.53
CA ASP A 98 -7.20 -5.12 -6.01
C ASP A 98 -7.68 -3.86 -6.74
N CYS A 99 -7.40 -2.68 -6.20
CA CYS A 99 -7.88 -1.41 -6.77
C CYS A 99 -6.76 -0.59 -7.43
N ASN A 100 -5.52 -1.05 -7.38
CA ASN A 100 -4.34 -0.38 -7.93
C ASN A 100 -4.23 1.10 -7.53
N GLY A 101 -4.48 1.39 -6.25
CA GLY A 101 -4.47 2.74 -5.69
C GLY A 101 -5.77 3.53 -5.90
N ARG A 102 -6.70 3.06 -6.72
CA ARG A 102 -7.95 3.78 -7.08
C ARG A 102 -8.96 3.90 -5.94
N LYS A 103 -8.83 3.11 -4.86
CA LYS A 103 -9.71 3.09 -3.68
C LYS A 103 -11.18 2.75 -3.95
N LEU A 104 -11.50 2.30 -5.16
CA LEU A 104 -12.84 1.90 -5.61
C LEU A 104 -12.84 0.42 -5.98
N ASN A 105 -13.97 -0.26 -5.79
CA ASN A 105 -14.13 -1.63 -6.27
C ASN A 105 -14.24 -1.67 -7.81
N LYS A 106 -14.05 -2.84 -8.41
CA LYS A 106 -14.03 -3.01 -9.87
C LYS A 106 -15.32 -2.57 -10.55
N ALA A 107 -16.49 -2.77 -9.91
CA ALA A 107 -17.77 -2.39 -10.47
C ALA A 107 -17.93 -0.86 -10.56
N VAL A 108 -17.57 -0.15 -9.49
CA VAL A 108 -17.64 1.32 -9.45
C VAL A 108 -16.54 1.95 -10.33
N SER A 109 -15.40 1.31 -10.46
CA SER A 109 -14.33 1.80 -11.35
C SER A 109 -14.72 1.82 -12.83
N GLY A 110 -15.75 1.06 -13.24
CA GLY A 110 -16.27 1.04 -14.61
C GLY A 110 -17.36 2.09 -14.89
N VAL A 111 -17.80 2.84 -13.86
CA VAL A 111 -18.79 3.92 -14.06
C VAL A 111 -18.11 5.13 -14.71
N THR A 112 -18.70 5.60 -15.82
CA THR A 112 -18.16 6.74 -16.58
C THR A 112 -19.14 7.90 -16.62
N VAL A 113 -18.61 9.12 -16.64
CA VAL A 113 -19.32 10.35 -16.96
C VAL A 113 -18.66 10.93 -18.23
N GLY A 114 -19.41 11.04 -19.31
CA GLY A 114 -18.86 11.52 -20.59
C GLY A 114 -17.57 10.77 -21.00
N ASN A 115 -17.56 9.44 -20.90
CA ASN A 115 -16.41 8.55 -21.18
C ASN A 115 -15.24 8.61 -20.19
N VAL A 116 -15.26 9.45 -19.18
CA VAL A 116 -14.21 9.54 -18.17
C VAL A 116 -14.63 8.80 -16.93
N THR A 117 -13.78 7.90 -16.40
CA THR A 117 -14.07 7.21 -15.13
C THR A 117 -13.77 8.12 -13.94
N LEU A 118 -14.37 7.87 -12.79
CA LEU A 118 -14.08 8.62 -11.56
C LEU A 118 -12.60 8.49 -11.14
N PRO A 119 -11.95 7.32 -11.20
CA PRO A 119 -10.51 7.22 -10.95
C PRO A 119 -9.67 8.07 -11.89
N ASP A 120 -9.97 8.05 -13.19
CA ASP A 120 -9.22 8.82 -14.18
C ASP A 120 -9.39 10.33 -13.92
N PHE A 121 -10.62 10.79 -13.69
CA PHE A 121 -10.88 12.18 -13.31
C PHE A 121 -10.15 12.60 -12.04
N SER A 122 -10.11 11.72 -11.02
CA SER A 122 -9.40 12.00 -9.77
C SER A 122 -7.87 12.03 -9.90
N SER A 123 -7.32 11.46 -10.97
CA SER A 123 -5.88 11.50 -11.28
C SER A 123 -5.48 12.72 -12.10
N CYS A 124 -6.45 13.47 -12.64
CA CYS A 124 -6.19 14.66 -13.42
C CYS A 124 -5.51 15.76 -12.60
N SER A 125 -4.61 16.49 -13.20
CA SER A 125 -4.23 17.81 -12.73
C SER A 125 -5.45 18.75 -12.74
N VAL A 126 -5.38 19.85 -12.00
CA VAL A 126 -6.47 20.84 -11.96
C VAL A 126 -6.83 21.35 -13.37
N ILE A 127 -5.81 21.53 -14.21
CA ILE A 127 -5.98 22.03 -15.59
C ILE A 127 -6.65 20.98 -16.48
N GLU A 128 -6.24 19.71 -16.39
CA GLU A 128 -6.90 18.63 -17.12
C GLU A 128 -8.36 18.45 -16.65
N ALA A 129 -8.61 18.50 -15.35
CA ALA A 129 -9.97 18.43 -14.82
C ALA A 129 -10.86 19.56 -15.34
N LEU A 130 -10.35 20.79 -15.44
CA LEU A 130 -11.06 21.90 -16.04
C LEU A 130 -11.39 21.64 -17.52
N ALA A 131 -10.41 21.14 -18.30
CA ALA A 131 -10.65 20.81 -19.72
C ALA A 131 -11.69 19.70 -19.88
N VAL A 132 -11.65 18.66 -19.05
CA VAL A 132 -12.64 17.58 -19.03
C VAL A 132 -14.04 18.14 -18.73
N VAL A 133 -14.17 18.98 -17.72
CA VAL A 133 -15.47 19.56 -17.32
C VAL A 133 -16.03 20.48 -18.41
N GLN A 134 -15.19 21.26 -19.08
CA GLN A 134 -15.62 22.08 -20.22
C GLN A 134 -16.07 21.22 -21.39
N ASN A 135 -15.37 20.14 -21.72
CA ASN A 135 -15.81 19.18 -22.71
C ASN A 135 -17.16 18.55 -22.35
N TRP A 136 -17.39 18.20 -21.10
CA TRP A 136 -18.69 17.69 -20.63
C TRP A 136 -19.81 18.70 -20.84
N ARG A 137 -19.56 19.98 -20.56
CA ARG A 137 -20.55 21.06 -20.61
C ARG A 137 -20.79 21.59 -22.02
N LEU A 138 -19.74 21.81 -22.79
CA LEU A 138 -19.79 22.55 -24.05
C LEU A 138 -19.47 21.69 -25.28
N GLY A 139 -18.99 20.48 -25.09
CA GLY A 139 -18.43 19.62 -26.16
C GLY A 139 -17.10 20.12 -26.72
N ARG A 140 -16.54 21.15 -26.13
CA ARG A 140 -15.25 21.76 -26.53
C ARG A 140 -14.68 22.55 -25.35
N VAL A 141 -13.39 22.83 -25.42
CA VAL A 141 -12.74 23.81 -24.54
C VAL A 141 -13.11 25.22 -25.04
N ASP A 142 -13.45 26.12 -24.16
CA ASP A 142 -13.91 27.48 -24.50
C ASP A 142 -12.77 28.53 -24.41
N GLU A 143 -13.12 29.77 -24.73
CA GLU A 143 -12.22 30.94 -24.78
C GLU A 143 -11.59 31.30 -23.40
N THR A 144 -11.99 30.64 -22.33
CA THR A 144 -11.35 30.86 -21.00
C THR A 144 -9.91 30.41 -20.98
N TRP A 145 -9.50 29.51 -21.89
CA TRP A 145 -8.11 29.07 -22.05
C TRP A 145 -7.18 30.18 -22.51
N ASP A 146 -7.66 31.07 -23.38
CA ASP A 146 -6.90 32.23 -23.83
C ASP A 146 -6.55 33.16 -22.67
N LYS A 147 -7.44 33.23 -21.66
CA LYS A 147 -7.21 34.02 -20.43
C LYS A 147 -6.24 33.36 -19.46
N LEU A 148 -6.09 32.05 -19.54
CA LEU A 148 -5.14 31.31 -18.69
C LEU A 148 -3.71 31.35 -19.22
N GLU A 149 -3.50 31.87 -20.45
CA GLU A 149 -2.19 31.86 -21.14
C GLU A 149 -1.54 30.47 -21.14
N ARG A 150 -2.32 29.43 -21.30
CA ARG A 150 -1.89 28.03 -21.27
C ARG A 150 -2.52 27.23 -22.39
N ASP A 151 -1.77 26.28 -22.90
CA ASP A 151 -2.27 25.32 -23.87
C ASP A 151 -3.27 24.34 -23.22
N VAL A 152 -4.26 23.91 -23.98
CA VAL A 152 -5.18 22.85 -23.58
C VAL A 152 -4.37 21.55 -23.41
N PRO A 153 -4.47 20.85 -22.29
CA PRO A 153 -3.76 19.60 -22.11
C PRO A 153 -4.16 18.57 -23.17
N ASP A 154 -3.16 18.06 -23.91
CA ASP A 154 -3.33 16.98 -24.89
C ASP A 154 -3.08 15.62 -24.19
N THR A 155 -4.03 15.21 -23.36
CA THR A 155 -3.97 13.92 -22.67
C THR A 155 -5.11 13.01 -23.11
N GLU A 156 -4.89 11.70 -22.98
CA GLU A 156 -5.91 10.69 -23.34
C GLU A 156 -7.23 10.92 -22.60
N ILE A 157 -7.16 11.33 -21.33
CA ILE A 157 -8.35 11.60 -20.50
C ILE A 157 -9.12 12.79 -21.04
N VAL A 158 -8.46 13.91 -21.35
CA VAL A 158 -9.09 15.11 -21.90
C VAL A 158 -9.70 14.82 -23.25
N ASN A 159 -8.98 14.10 -24.12
CA ASN A 159 -9.41 13.75 -25.48
C ASN A 159 -10.56 12.73 -25.49
N SER A 160 -10.68 11.88 -24.47
CA SER A 160 -11.76 10.92 -24.34
C SER A 160 -13.05 11.53 -23.79
N ALA A 161 -12.98 12.70 -23.14
CA ALA A 161 -14.13 13.36 -22.54
C ALA A 161 -15.16 13.80 -23.58
N LYS A 162 -16.40 13.31 -23.44
CA LYS A 162 -17.51 13.61 -24.36
C LYS A 162 -18.52 14.54 -23.74
N HIS A 163 -19.14 15.37 -24.58
CA HIS A 163 -20.26 16.22 -24.21
C HIS A 163 -21.39 15.40 -23.57
N LEU A 164 -21.95 15.92 -22.49
CA LEU A 164 -23.08 15.32 -21.80
C LEU A 164 -24.40 15.79 -22.44
N ASP A 165 -25.38 14.90 -22.51
CA ASP A 165 -26.73 15.27 -22.91
C ASP A 165 -27.38 16.24 -21.92
N GLU A 166 -28.47 16.88 -22.33
CA GLU A 166 -29.20 17.88 -21.54
C GLU A 166 -29.63 17.35 -20.17
N ARG A 167 -30.06 16.08 -20.11
CA ARG A 167 -30.49 15.45 -18.86
C ARG A 167 -29.35 15.29 -17.89
N ASN A 168 -28.23 14.78 -18.34
CA ASN A 168 -27.04 14.58 -17.52
C ASN A 168 -26.40 15.91 -17.10
N LEU A 169 -26.44 16.92 -17.99
CA LEU A 169 -26.03 18.29 -17.64
C LEU A 169 -26.93 18.90 -16.57
N PHE A 170 -28.23 18.69 -16.66
CA PHE A 170 -29.17 19.17 -15.64
C PHE A 170 -28.90 18.52 -14.27
N ILE A 171 -28.68 17.21 -14.25
CA ILE A 171 -28.35 16.45 -13.01
C ILE A 171 -27.01 16.91 -12.40
N GLY A 172 -26.01 17.10 -13.25
CA GLY A 172 -24.64 17.44 -12.82
C GLY A 172 -24.37 18.94 -12.61
N LYS A 173 -25.35 19.81 -12.91
CA LYS A 173 -25.17 21.27 -12.97
C LYS A 173 -24.44 21.87 -11.78
N GLU A 174 -24.87 21.54 -10.57
CA GLU A 174 -24.30 22.14 -9.37
C GLU A 174 -22.88 21.62 -9.10
N ILE A 175 -22.62 20.33 -9.41
CA ILE A 175 -21.31 19.72 -9.26
C ILE A 175 -20.31 20.33 -10.25
N ILE A 176 -20.72 20.45 -11.52
CA ILE A 176 -19.90 21.06 -12.58
C ILE A 176 -19.55 22.50 -12.21
N LYS A 177 -20.53 23.28 -11.75
CA LYS A 177 -20.33 24.66 -11.31
C LYS A 177 -19.33 24.77 -10.15
N GLU A 178 -19.41 23.89 -9.16
CA GLU A 178 -18.49 23.87 -8.03
C GLU A 178 -17.06 23.51 -8.44
N ILE A 179 -16.90 22.60 -9.41
CA ILE A 179 -15.56 22.22 -9.93
C ILE A 179 -14.95 23.41 -10.69
N GLU A 180 -15.73 24.10 -11.54
CA GLU A 180 -15.26 25.27 -12.30
C GLU A 180 -14.95 26.49 -11.42
N ALA A 181 -15.56 26.60 -10.25
CA ALA A 181 -15.36 27.71 -9.34
C ALA A 181 -14.11 27.61 -8.46
N ARG A 182 -13.46 26.47 -8.42
CA ARG A 182 -12.26 26.18 -7.61
C ARG A 182 -10.98 26.16 -8.44
#